data_f15bdeddea6092841547a25991ebc6b6
#
_entry.id   f15bdeddea6092841547a25991ebc6b6
#
_cell.length_a   1.000
_cell.length_b   1.000
_cell.length_c   1.000
_cell.angle_alpha   90.00
_cell.angle_beta   90.00
_cell.angle_gamma   90.00
#
_symmetry.space_group_name_H-M   'P 1'
#
loop_
_entity.id
_entity.type
_entity.pdbx_description
1 polymer ?
#
loop_
_entity_poly.entity_id
_entity_poly.type
_entity_poly.pdbx_seq_one_letter_code
_entity_poly.pdbx_strand_id
1 'polypeptide(L)'
;NILVDHPLYYHSKLAKPPVPEMRVFCIDREHVAYMKRFYPALPVEFLPLAGNCILEREVPSPIEGCHGQKQKHKNIPYQKRKYDIVFTGNYTPVEHLYREIDRQGAEYRTFYYEILEDMKAHPAVSIDRMLEAHIRKELGAVPDEELRAAIAGMVFIDICMRSYFRGEIIKCLAEHKIPVHVFGANWEKLDCSSHDYIIKNGREVDSVTCAEAIADARISLNVMPWFKDGTHDRVFTAMLQHTLSLTDDSRYLRENFTDKKELVFYSLEKREELPELVKKLLEKPEKCMEIAERGYESAVQEHTWKQRAEAILMDLVK
;
A
#
# COMPACT_ATOMS: atom_id res chain seq x y z
N ASN A 1 4.15 9.10 17.59
CA ASN A 1 3.69 9.41 16.22
C ASN A 1 3.90 8.21 15.32
N ILE A 2 2.88 7.82 14.55
CA ILE A 2 2.97 6.78 13.53
C ILE A 2 3.05 7.46 12.18
N LEU A 3 4.11 7.19 11.41
CA LEU A 3 4.25 7.66 10.03
C LEU A 3 3.65 6.61 9.11
N VAL A 4 2.55 6.95 8.45
CA VAL A 4 1.81 6.06 7.54
C VAL A 4 2.32 6.11 6.08
N ASP A 5 3.30 6.97 5.82
CA ASP A 5 4.04 7.10 4.57
C ASP A 5 5.54 7.17 4.84
N HIS A 6 6.35 7.21 3.76
CA HIS A 6 7.81 7.38 3.88
C HIS A 6 8.16 8.66 4.66
N PRO A 7 9.19 8.65 5.54
CA PRO A 7 9.59 9.82 6.33
C PRO A 7 9.85 11.10 5.52
N LEU A 8 10.21 10.99 4.24
CA LEU A 8 10.40 12.13 3.35
C LEU A 8 9.18 13.07 3.27
N TYR A 9 7.95 12.55 3.42
CA TYR A 9 6.71 13.34 3.45
C TYR A 9 6.60 14.23 4.69
N TYR A 10 7.32 13.88 5.75
CA TYR A 10 7.25 14.53 7.06
C TYR A 10 8.48 15.36 7.38
N HIS A 11 9.35 15.62 6.40
CA HIS A 11 10.66 16.27 6.58
C HIS A 11 10.59 17.51 7.48
N SER A 12 9.68 18.45 7.21
CA SER A 12 9.56 19.69 7.98
C SER A 12 9.26 19.48 9.47
N LYS A 13 8.44 18.46 9.79
CA LYS A 13 8.07 18.10 11.17
C LYS A 13 9.18 17.31 11.86
N LEU A 14 9.89 16.46 11.11
CA LEU A 14 10.99 15.65 11.64
C LEU A 14 12.25 16.48 11.85
N ALA A 15 12.52 17.47 10.99
CA ALA A 15 13.65 18.39 11.13
C ALA A 15 13.45 19.39 12.28
N LYS A 16 12.19 19.75 12.58
CA LYS A 16 11.81 20.64 13.67
C LYS A 16 10.63 20.02 14.43
N PRO A 17 10.88 19.07 15.35
CA PRO A 17 9.81 18.38 16.08
C PRO A 17 8.91 19.36 16.82
N PRO A 18 7.58 19.22 16.71
CA PRO A 18 6.62 20.12 17.36
C PRO A 18 6.54 19.96 18.87
N VAL A 19 7.11 18.89 19.42
CA VAL A 19 7.16 18.57 20.85
C VAL A 19 8.56 18.11 21.24
N PRO A 20 9.03 18.41 22.50
CA PRO A 20 10.37 18.09 22.94
C PRO A 20 10.68 16.58 22.92
N GLU A 21 9.70 15.75 23.27
CA GLU A 21 9.83 14.30 23.32
C GLU A 21 8.95 13.67 22.27
N MET A 22 9.49 13.48 21.06
CA MET A 22 8.80 12.86 19.96
C MET A 22 9.37 11.46 19.68
N ARG A 23 8.56 10.43 19.91
CA ARG A 23 8.86 9.06 19.49
C ARG A 23 8.13 8.77 18.16
N VAL A 24 8.80 8.07 17.25
CA VAL A 24 8.30 7.80 15.89
C VAL A 24 8.18 6.29 15.67
N PHE A 25 7.07 5.87 15.11
CA PHE A 25 6.88 4.53 14.58
C PHE A 25 6.79 4.58 13.06
N CYS A 26 7.60 3.77 12.40
CA CYS A 26 7.60 3.63 10.94
C CYS A 26 6.99 2.28 10.53
N ILE A 27 6.24 2.29 9.46
CA ILE A 27 5.50 1.14 8.94
C ILE A 27 6.31 0.26 7.97
N ASP A 28 7.56 0.62 7.72
CA ASP A 28 8.51 -0.10 6.88
C ASP A 28 9.90 -0.04 7.53
N ARG A 29 10.66 -1.14 7.53
CA ARG A 29 12.00 -1.18 8.15
C ARG A 29 13.04 -0.35 7.38
N GLU A 30 12.86 -0.15 6.06
CA GLU A 30 13.69 0.79 5.29
C GLU A 30 13.43 2.23 5.77
N HIS A 31 12.18 2.57 6.13
CA HIS A 31 11.86 3.87 6.74
C HIS A 31 12.53 4.04 8.11
N VAL A 32 12.63 2.98 8.92
CA VAL A 32 13.39 3.02 10.17
C VAL A 32 14.87 3.28 9.90
N ALA A 33 15.45 2.62 8.89
CA ALA A 33 16.85 2.84 8.50
C ALA A 33 17.08 4.28 8.02
N TYR A 34 16.16 4.82 7.21
CA TYR A 34 16.17 6.23 6.79
C TYR A 34 16.12 7.18 7.98
N MET A 35 15.23 6.96 8.94
CA MET A 35 15.10 7.76 10.15
C MET A 35 16.38 7.73 11.00
N LYS A 36 16.95 6.56 11.23
CA LYS A 36 18.20 6.40 12.00
C LYS A 36 19.37 7.16 11.39
N ARG A 37 19.44 7.22 10.06
CA ARG A 37 20.47 7.96 9.35
C ARG A 37 20.23 9.46 9.37
N PHE A 38 19.04 9.90 8.97
CA PHE A 38 18.77 11.31 8.68
C PHE A 38 18.17 12.09 9.85
N TYR A 39 17.66 11.41 10.88
CA TYR A 39 17.05 12.00 12.09
C TYR A 39 17.51 11.27 13.35
N PRO A 40 18.83 11.12 13.61
CA PRO A 40 19.38 10.28 14.68
C PRO A 40 18.95 10.72 16.08
N ALA A 41 18.52 11.96 16.26
CA ALA A 41 18.03 12.47 17.54
C ALA A 41 16.60 11.99 17.90
N LEU A 42 15.85 11.41 16.93
CA LEU A 42 14.49 10.95 17.17
C LEU A 42 14.47 9.45 17.43
N PRO A 43 13.99 8.98 18.58
CA PRO A 43 13.72 7.56 18.81
C PRO A 43 12.75 7.02 17.77
N VAL A 44 13.13 5.93 17.10
CA VAL A 44 12.33 5.33 16.03
C VAL A 44 12.27 3.82 16.18
N GLU A 45 11.05 3.28 16.04
CA GLU A 45 10.77 1.86 16.08
C GLU A 45 9.95 1.42 14.84
N PHE A 46 10.04 0.15 14.51
CA PHE A 46 9.21 -0.47 13.47
C PHE A 46 7.86 -0.87 14.05
N LEU A 47 6.78 -0.44 13.39
CA LEU A 47 5.42 -0.85 13.71
C LEU A 47 4.65 -1.08 12.41
N PRO A 48 4.47 -2.33 11.96
CA PRO A 48 3.72 -2.60 10.73
C PRO A 48 2.27 -2.15 10.90
N LEU A 49 1.62 -1.76 9.80
CA LEU A 49 0.18 -1.47 9.80
C LEU A 49 -0.62 -2.71 10.21
N ALA A 50 -1.90 -2.52 10.50
CA ALA A 50 -2.85 -3.56 10.83
C ALA A 50 -4.08 -3.47 9.91
N GLY A 51 -4.82 -4.57 9.78
CA GLY A 51 -6.06 -4.60 9.04
C GLY A 51 -7.26 -4.12 9.86
N ASN A 52 -8.30 -3.70 9.14
CA ASN A 52 -9.61 -3.40 9.69
C ASN A 52 -10.52 -4.61 9.52
N CYS A 53 -11.18 -5.07 10.59
CA CYS A 53 -12.18 -6.12 10.53
C CYS A 53 -13.57 -5.51 10.70
N ILE A 54 -14.48 -5.75 9.75
CA ILE A 54 -15.88 -5.35 9.86
C ILE A 54 -16.79 -6.54 10.22
N LEU A 55 -16.28 -7.78 10.11
CA LEU A 55 -17.00 -8.99 10.43
C LEU A 55 -17.03 -9.17 11.95
N GLU A 56 -18.18 -9.00 12.54
CA GLU A 56 -18.55 -9.20 13.95
C GLU A 56 -17.51 -8.83 15.02
N ARG A 57 -17.71 -7.67 15.65
CA ARG A 57 -17.27 -7.45 17.02
C ARG A 57 -18.45 -6.98 17.88
N GLU A 58 -18.79 -7.78 18.88
CA GLU A 58 -19.29 -7.21 20.12
C GLU A 58 -18.10 -6.53 20.81
N VAL A 59 -17.87 -5.26 20.51
CA VAL A 59 -16.99 -4.45 21.35
C VAL A 59 -17.88 -3.89 22.45
N PRO A 60 -17.68 -4.27 23.73
CA PRO A 60 -18.26 -3.52 24.82
C PRO A 60 -17.70 -2.10 24.69
N SER A 61 -18.57 -1.12 24.47
CA SER A 61 -18.15 0.29 24.50
C SER A 61 -17.71 0.62 25.94
N PRO A 62 -16.47 1.08 26.19
CA PRO A 62 -16.07 1.53 27.51
C PRO A 62 -16.68 2.89 27.86
N ILE A 63 -17.50 3.47 27.00
CA ILE A 63 -18.17 4.75 27.20
C ILE A 63 -19.67 4.51 27.23
N GLU A 64 -20.28 4.54 28.42
CA GLU A 64 -21.72 4.56 28.61
C GLU A 64 -22.31 5.78 27.89
N GLY A 65 -23.19 5.55 26.93
CA GLY A 65 -23.95 6.60 26.22
C GLY A 65 -23.74 6.68 24.69
N CYS A 66 -22.77 6.00 24.10
CA CYS A 66 -22.69 5.87 22.65
C CYS A 66 -23.44 4.64 22.16
N HIS A 67 -24.63 4.83 21.64
CA HIS A 67 -25.37 3.81 20.90
C HIS A 67 -24.67 3.57 19.54
N GLY A 68 -23.65 2.73 19.52
CA GLY A 68 -23.12 2.17 18.29
C GLY A 68 -24.20 1.32 17.62
N GLN A 69 -24.61 1.68 16.42
CA GLN A 69 -25.47 0.84 15.61
C GLN A 69 -24.74 -0.49 15.35
N LYS A 70 -25.27 -1.59 15.90
CA LYS A 70 -24.81 -2.96 15.60
C LYS A 70 -25.19 -3.30 14.17
N GLN A 71 -24.40 -2.93 13.19
CA GLN A 71 -24.49 -3.55 11.87
C GLN A 71 -23.77 -4.91 11.95
N LYS A 72 -24.56 -5.97 11.99
CA LYS A 72 -24.04 -7.34 11.83
C LYS A 72 -23.74 -7.57 10.36
N HIS A 73 -22.51 -7.32 9.94
CA HIS A 73 -22.04 -7.80 8.64
C HIS A 73 -21.92 -9.32 8.71
N LYS A 74 -22.77 -10.03 7.98
CA LYS A 74 -22.70 -11.49 7.87
C LYS A 74 -21.52 -11.86 6.99
N ASN A 75 -20.75 -12.86 7.41
CA ASN A 75 -19.76 -13.46 6.52
C ASN A 75 -20.49 -14.04 5.28
N ILE A 76 -20.19 -13.47 4.11
CA ILE A 76 -20.78 -13.90 2.84
C ILE A 76 -20.04 -15.17 2.40
N PRO A 77 -20.73 -16.30 2.20
CA PRO A 77 -20.08 -17.50 1.68
C PRO A 77 -19.28 -17.20 0.41
N TYR A 78 -18.06 -17.67 0.34
CA TYR A 78 -17.10 -17.35 -0.73
C TYR A 78 -17.69 -17.50 -2.14
N GLN A 79 -18.48 -18.56 -2.39
CA GLN A 79 -19.14 -18.85 -3.66
C GLN A 79 -20.26 -17.87 -4.01
N LYS A 80 -20.80 -17.14 -3.03
CA LYS A 80 -21.90 -16.17 -3.20
C LYS A 80 -21.41 -14.73 -3.27
N ARG A 81 -20.11 -14.50 -3.18
CA ARG A 81 -19.51 -13.15 -3.24
C ARG A 81 -19.74 -12.53 -4.59
N LYS A 82 -20.10 -11.25 -4.56
CA LYS A 82 -20.49 -10.45 -5.72
C LYS A 82 -19.35 -10.17 -6.69
N TYR A 83 -18.14 -9.98 -6.14
CA TYR A 83 -17.01 -9.54 -6.92
C TYR A 83 -15.95 -10.64 -7.05
N ASP A 84 -15.48 -10.91 -8.26
CA ASP A 84 -14.33 -11.79 -8.46
C ASP A 84 -13.04 -11.11 -8.00
N ILE A 85 -12.84 -9.86 -8.42
CA ILE A 85 -11.67 -9.07 -8.05
C ILE A 85 -12.10 -7.66 -7.69
N VAL A 86 -11.61 -7.17 -6.54
CA VAL A 86 -11.75 -5.76 -6.15
C VAL A 86 -10.38 -5.11 -6.01
N PHE A 87 -10.33 -3.83 -6.36
CA PHE A 87 -9.24 -2.92 -6.01
C PHE A 87 -9.81 -1.69 -5.29
N THR A 88 -9.27 -1.36 -4.13
CA THR A 88 -9.68 -0.18 -3.35
C THR A 88 -8.58 0.88 -3.35
N GLY A 89 -8.85 2.02 -3.96
CA GLY A 89 -7.90 3.14 -4.04
C GLY A 89 -8.15 4.05 -5.23
N ASN A 90 -7.72 5.30 -5.08
CA ASN A 90 -7.84 6.31 -6.14
C ASN A 90 -6.75 6.14 -7.20
N TYR A 91 -7.05 6.57 -8.39
CA TYR A 91 -6.10 6.76 -9.48
C TYR A 91 -5.84 8.26 -9.71
N THR A 92 -4.59 8.63 -9.96
CA THR A 92 -4.22 9.97 -10.41
C THR A 92 -3.54 9.82 -11.77
N PRO A 93 -4.07 10.44 -12.85
CA PRO A 93 -3.41 10.37 -14.15
C PRO A 93 -1.96 10.85 -14.07
N VAL A 94 -1.02 10.01 -14.48
CA VAL A 94 0.42 10.31 -14.38
C VAL A 94 0.80 11.53 -15.25
N GLU A 95 0.05 11.79 -16.32
CA GLU A 95 0.24 12.95 -17.20
C GLU A 95 0.04 14.28 -16.45
N HIS A 96 -0.84 14.29 -15.43
CA HIS A 96 -1.03 15.47 -14.58
C HIS A 96 0.20 15.72 -13.70
N LEU A 97 0.83 14.67 -13.22
CA LEU A 97 2.02 14.74 -12.40
C LEU A 97 3.25 15.10 -13.26
N TYR A 98 3.35 14.56 -14.46
CA TYR A 98 4.44 14.87 -15.42
C TYR A 98 4.42 16.33 -15.87
N ARG A 99 3.25 16.98 -15.96
CA ARG A 99 3.16 18.42 -16.27
C ARG A 99 3.91 19.29 -15.26
N GLU A 100 3.97 18.89 -14.00
CA GLU A 100 4.76 19.63 -13.01
C GLU A 100 6.27 19.48 -13.26
N ILE A 101 6.71 18.31 -13.74
CA ILE A 101 8.10 18.09 -14.19
C ILE A 101 8.38 18.91 -15.43
N ASP A 102 7.48 18.93 -16.41
CA ASP A 102 7.65 19.66 -17.68
C ASP A 102 7.73 21.19 -17.51
N ARG A 103 7.18 21.73 -16.42
CA ARG A 103 7.30 23.15 -16.06
C ARG A 103 8.66 23.54 -15.50
N GLN A 104 9.47 22.58 -15.07
CA GLN A 104 10.86 22.80 -14.65
C GLN A 104 11.73 23.06 -15.89
N GLY A 105 12.90 23.62 -15.70
CA GLY A 105 13.84 23.82 -16.82
C GLY A 105 14.25 22.50 -17.49
N ALA A 106 14.76 22.55 -18.71
CA ALA A 106 15.08 21.35 -19.50
C ALA A 106 16.03 20.37 -18.79
N GLU A 107 17.01 20.88 -18.03
CA GLU A 107 17.95 20.08 -17.24
C GLU A 107 17.23 19.30 -16.15
N TYR A 108 16.37 19.96 -15.35
CA TYR A 108 15.58 19.31 -14.31
C TYR A 108 14.62 18.28 -14.88
N ARG A 109 14.01 18.57 -16.04
CA ARG A 109 13.11 17.63 -16.71
C ARG A 109 13.83 16.32 -17.04
N THR A 110 15.02 16.38 -17.66
CA THR A 110 15.80 15.20 -17.99
C THR A 110 16.14 14.40 -16.75
N PHE A 111 16.63 15.04 -15.69
CA PHE A 111 16.96 14.41 -14.42
C PHE A 111 15.78 13.67 -13.81
N TYR A 112 14.60 14.28 -13.74
CA TYR A 112 13.41 13.63 -13.14
C TYR A 112 12.87 12.48 -14.00
N TYR A 113 12.90 12.59 -15.32
CA TYR A 113 12.49 11.49 -16.19
C TYR A 113 13.46 10.31 -16.10
N GLU A 114 14.76 10.49 -15.99
CA GLU A 114 15.72 9.42 -15.74
C GLU A 114 15.37 8.66 -14.44
N ILE A 115 15.09 9.38 -13.36
CA ILE A 115 14.67 8.78 -12.09
C ILE A 115 13.39 7.94 -12.27
N LEU A 116 12.38 8.50 -12.94
CA LEU A 116 11.11 7.79 -13.16
C LEU A 116 11.30 6.51 -13.96
N GLU A 117 12.09 6.55 -15.04
CA GLU A 117 12.36 5.37 -15.86
C GLU A 117 13.15 4.30 -15.08
N ASP A 118 14.15 4.71 -14.29
CA ASP A 118 14.89 3.77 -13.44
C ASP A 118 14.00 3.14 -12.36
N MET A 119 13.09 3.91 -11.74
CA MET A 119 12.15 3.38 -10.77
C MET A 119 11.12 2.42 -11.41
N LYS A 120 10.69 2.66 -12.65
CA LYS A 120 9.83 1.73 -13.40
C LYS A 120 10.55 0.42 -13.72
N ALA A 121 11.84 0.50 -14.06
CA ALA A 121 12.67 -0.65 -14.37
C ALA A 121 13.09 -1.44 -13.12
N HIS A 122 13.22 -0.78 -11.98
CA HIS A 122 13.72 -1.37 -10.73
C HIS A 122 12.74 -1.15 -9.56
N PRO A 123 11.51 -1.67 -9.61
CA PRO A 123 10.50 -1.43 -8.59
C PRO A 123 10.86 -1.98 -7.20
N ALA A 124 11.87 -2.84 -7.10
CA ALA A 124 12.38 -3.35 -5.83
C ALA A 124 13.27 -2.34 -5.06
N VAL A 125 13.79 -1.30 -5.71
CA VAL A 125 14.61 -0.27 -5.07
C VAL A 125 13.72 0.75 -4.34
N SER A 126 14.10 1.13 -3.10
CA SER A 126 13.36 2.17 -2.38
C SER A 126 13.58 3.55 -2.99
N ILE A 127 12.57 4.43 -2.82
CA ILE A 127 12.62 5.77 -3.41
C ILE A 127 13.81 6.58 -2.92
N ASP A 128 14.10 6.55 -1.63
CA ASP A 128 15.21 7.31 -1.03
C ASP A 128 16.57 6.87 -1.60
N ARG A 129 16.78 5.57 -1.81
CA ARG A 129 17.99 5.03 -2.43
C ARG A 129 18.11 5.42 -3.90
N MET A 130 16.99 5.35 -4.64
CA MET A 130 16.99 5.77 -6.05
C MET A 130 17.29 7.25 -6.19
N LEU A 131 16.64 8.09 -5.40
CA LEU A 131 16.87 9.53 -5.37
C LEU A 131 18.31 9.86 -4.96
N GLU A 132 18.85 9.22 -3.91
CA GLU A 132 20.23 9.40 -3.49
C GLU A 132 21.21 9.04 -4.62
N ALA A 133 21.00 7.91 -5.32
CA ALA A 133 21.88 7.49 -6.41
C ALA A 133 21.93 8.53 -7.53
N HIS A 134 20.79 9.06 -7.96
CA HIS A 134 20.72 10.10 -8.99
C HIS A 134 21.31 11.44 -8.52
N ILE A 135 21.02 11.88 -7.29
CA ILE A 135 21.58 13.10 -6.73
C ILE A 135 23.11 13.03 -6.69
N ARG A 136 23.66 11.88 -6.22
CA ARG A 136 25.12 11.71 -6.16
C ARG A 136 25.78 11.57 -7.53
N LYS A 137 25.07 11.03 -8.51
CA LYS A 137 25.53 10.97 -9.91
C LYS A 137 25.73 12.40 -10.48
N GLU A 138 24.80 13.32 -10.16
CA GLU A 138 24.84 14.70 -10.67
C GLU A 138 25.76 15.62 -9.86
N LEU A 139 25.72 15.52 -8.53
CA LEU A 139 26.36 16.49 -7.63
C LEU A 139 27.61 15.94 -6.92
N GLY A 140 27.92 14.66 -7.06
CA GLY A 140 29.02 14.01 -6.34
C GLY A 140 28.70 13.80 -4.85
N ALA A 141 29.66 14.06 -3.99
CA ALA A 141 29.50 13.92 -2.54
C ALA A 141 28.64 15.07 -1.98
N VAL A 142 27.49 14.69 -1.41
CA VAL A 142 26.53 15.62 -0.78
C VAL A 142 26.42 15.27 0.70
N PRO A 143 26.51 16.25 1.63
CA PRO A 143 26.27 16.02 3.05
C PRO A 143 24.86 15.50 3.32
N ASP A 144 24.70 14.68 4.35
CA ASP A 144 23.41 14.03 4.65
C ASP A 144 22.28 15.03 4.93
N GLU A 145 22.56 16.19 5.47
CA GLU A 145 21.56 17.24 5.71
C GLU A 145 21.00 17.82 4.40
N GLU A 146 21.89 18.13 3.45
CA GLU A 146 21.50 18.64 2.13
C GLU A 146 20.82 17.54 1.29
N LEU A 147 21.35 16.32 1.34
CA LEU A 147 20.78 15.17 0.68
C LEU A 147 19.34 14.89 1.16
N ARG A 148 19.13 14.90 2.47
CA ARG A 148 17.80 14.73 3.08
C ARG A 148 16.81 15.80 2.61
N ALA A 149 17.26 17.07 2.55
CA ALA A 149 16.41 18.16 2.09
C ALA A 149 16.07 18.02 0.60
N ALA A 150 17.04 17.63 -0.24
CA ALA A 150 16.83 17.37 -1.66
C ALA A 150 15.84 16.21 -1.89
N ILE A 151 16.04 15.08 -1.20
CA ILE A 151 15.11 13.93 -1.26
C ILE A 151 13.70 14.35 -0.85
N ALA A 152 13.54 15.11 0.23
CA ALA A 152 12.23 15.58 0.69
C ALA A 152 11.55 16.52 -0.32
N GLY A 153 12.30 17.25 -1.13
CA GLY A 153 11.77 18.08 -2.23
C GLY A 153 11.19 17.26 -3.39
N MET A 154 11.48 15.95 -3.46
CA MET A 154 11.10 15.07 -4.58
C MET A 154 9.94 14.11 -4.25
N VAL A 155 9.12 14.43 -3.24
CA VAL A 155 7.91 13.65 -2.86
C VAL A 155 7.03 13.31 -4.07
N PHE A 156 6.93 14.22 -5.04
CA PHE A 156 6.10 14.01 -6.24
C PHE A 156 6.51 12.79 -7.07
N ILE A 157 7.79 12.39 -7.04
CA ILE A 157 8.28 11.18 -7.71
C ILE A 157 7.60 9.93 -7.13
N ASP A 158 7.49 9.84 -5.80
CA ASP A 158 6.77 8.72 -5.15
C ASP A 158 5.29 8.68 -5.56
N ILE A 159 4.64 9.85 -5.61
CA ILE A 159 3.24 9.95 -6.04
C ILE A 159 3.09 9.51 -7.50
N CYS A 160 4.02 9.89 -8.39
CA CYS A 160 4.06 9.44 -9.78
C CYS A 160 4.15 7.91 -9.86
N MET A 161 5.07 7.30 -9.11
CA MET A 161 5.30 5.86 -9.16
C MET A 161 4.14 5.05 -8.57
N ARG A 162 3.53 5.53 -7.48
CA ARG A 162 2.30 4.92 -6.92
C ARG A 162 1.19 4.90 -7.96
N SER A 163 0.95 6.02 -8.64
CA SER A 163 -0.08 6.14 -9.67
C SER A 163 0.23 5.29 -10.90
N TYR A 164 1.47 5.33 -11.37
CA TYR A 164 1.94 4.55 -12.50
C TYR A 164 1.68 3.04 -12.29
N PHE A 165 2.20 2.46 -11.21
CA PHE A 165 2.02 1.02 -10.97
C PHE A 165 0.56 0.63 -10.73
N ARG A 166 -0.23 1.47 -10.03
CA ARG A 166 -1.68 1.22 -9.91
C ARG A 166 -2.36 1.17 -11.27
N GLY A 167 -2.08 2.14 -12.13
CA GLY A 167 -2.61 2.18 -13.49
C GLY A 167 -2.19 0.97 -14.31
N GLU A 168 -0.89 0.65 -14.34
CA GLU A 168 -0.34 -0.45 -15.13
C GLU A 168 -0.90 -1.82 -14.71
N ILE A 169 -1.06 -2.08 -13.42
CA ILE A 169 -1.62 -3.34 -12.92
C ILE A 169 -3.09 -3.50 -13.30
N ILE A 170 -3.91 -2.46 -13.13
CA ILE A 170 -5.33 -2.50 -13.52
C ILE A 170 -5.47 -2.60 -15.04
N LYS A 171 -4.68 -1.84 -15.80
CA LYS A 171 -4.64 -1.86 -17.25
C LYS A 171 -4.25 -3.25 -17.77
N CYS A 172 -3.22 -3.85 -17.20
CA CYS A 172 -2.75 -5.19 -17.58
C CYS A 172 -3.87 -6.24 -17.45
N LEU A 173 -4.62 -6.23 -16.36
CA LEU A 173 -5.77 -7.14 -16.19
C LEU A 173 -6.90 -6.84 -17.18
N ALA A 174 -7.26 -5.57 -17.35
CA ALA A 174 -8.33 -5.16 -18.26
C ALA A 174 -8.04 -5.54 -19.72
N GLU A 175 -6.83 -5.32 -20.21
CA GLU A 175 -6.39 -5.67 -21.56
C GLU A 175 -6.40 -7.19 -21.82
N HIS A 176 -6.30 -7.99 -20.74
CA HIS A 176 -6.49 -9.45 -20.81
C HIS A 176 -7.93 -9.90 -20.55
N LYS A 177 -8.90 -8.95 -20.61
CA LYS A 177 -10.33 -9.18 -20.44
C LYS A 177 -10.71 -9.76 -19.08
N ILE A 178 -9.98 -9.38 -18.03
CA ILE A 178 -10.25 -9.75 -16.65
C ILE A 178 -10.94 -8.56 -15.98
N PRO A 179 -12.22 -8.70 -15.57
CA PRO A 179 -12.94 -7.62 -14.90
C PRO A 179 -12.36 -7.30 -13.53
N VAL A 180 -12.08 -6.02 -13.28
CA VAL A 180 -11.67 -5.53 -11.96
C VAL A 180 -12.66 -4.48 -11.47
N HIS A 181 -13.27 -4.74 -10.32
CA HIS A 181 -14.15 -3.79 -9.64
C HIS A 181 -13.31 -2.79 -8.85
N VAL A 182 -13.26 -1.55 -9.30
CA VAL A 182 -12.48 -0.49 -8.65
C VAL A 182 -13.37 0.39 -7.78
N PHE A 183 -12.92 0.63 -6.53
CA PHE A 183 -13.54 1.51 -5.55
C PHE A 183 -12.59 2.68 -5.29
N GLY A 184 -12.89 3.83 -5.87
CA GLY A 184 -12.05 5.03 -5.81
C GLY A 184 -12.26 5.95 -6.99
N ALA A 185 -11.70 7.16 -6.93
CA ALA A 185 -11.86 8.21 -7.91
C ALA A 185 -10.94 8.07 -9.13
N ASN A 186 -11.37 8.69 -10.23
CA ASN A 186 -10.61 8.97 -11.45
C ASN A 186 -10.22 7.75 -12.31
N TRP A 187 -10.74 6.58 -12.09
CA TRP A 187 -10.45 5.40 -12.92
C TRP A 187 -10.93 5.55 -14.36
N GLU A 188 -11.89 6.43 -14.62
CA GLU A 188 -12.31 6.81 -15.98
C GLU A 188 -11.23 7.55 -16.77
N LYS A 189 -10.18 8.02 -16.12
CA LYS A 189 -9.06 8.76 -16.74
C LYS A 189 -7.85 7.88 -17.02
N LEU A 190 -7.90 6.58 -16.67
CA LEU A 190 -6.82 5.66 -17.01
C LEU A 190 -6.83 5.44 -18.53
N ASP A 191 -5.69 5.69 -19.19
CA ASP A 191 -5.52 5.38 -20.61
C ASP A 191 -5.44 3.86 -20.82
N CYS A 192 -6.57 3.28 -21.18
CA CYS A 192 -6.74 1.83 -21.37
C CYS A 192 -7.72 1.56 -22.51
N SER A 193 -7.33 0.76 -23.48
CA SER A 193 -8.19 0.37 -24.62
C SER A 193 -9.36 -0.53 -24.22
N SER A 194 -9.27 -1.16 -23.05
CA SER A 194 -10.23 -2.17 -22.55
C SER A 194 -10.98 -1.66 -21.31
N HIS A 195 -11.45 -0.42 -21.33
CA HIS A 195 -12.15 0.24 -20.23
C HIS A 195 -13.37 -0.53 -19.71
N ASP A 196 -14.04 -1.31 -20.55
CA ASP A 196 -15.23 -2.10 -20.19
C ASP A 196 -14.93 -3.14 -19.09
N TYR A 197 -13.66 -3.51 -18.93
CA TYR A 197 -13.21 -4.42 -17.88
C TYR A 197 -12.80 -3.71 -16.57
N ILE A 198 -12.85 -2.36 -16.54
CA ILE A 198 -12.63 -1.55 -15.34
C ILE A 198 -13.98 -1.10 -14.80
N ILE A 199 -14.55 -1.91 -13.89
CA ILE A 199 -15.91 -1.71 -13.38
C ILE A 199 -15.88 -0.75 -12.20
N LYS A 200 -16.29 0.49 -12.43
CA LYS A 200 -16.26 1.57 -11.43
C LYS A 200 -17.41 1.45 -10.44
N ASN A 201 -17.10 1.43 -9.15
CA ASN A 201 -18.06 1.31 -8.07
C ASN A 201 -17.99 2.52 -7.12
N GLY A 202 -18.34 3.70 -7.63
CA GLY A 202 -18.31 4.96 -6.90
C GLY A 202 -17.05 5.80 -7.17
N ARG A 203 -17.09 7.08 -6.76
CA ARG A 203 -15.97 8.03 -6.96
C ARG A 203 -15.07 8.10 -5.74
N GLU A 204 -15.62 8.47 -4.60
CA GLU A 204 -14.93 8.45 -3.31
C GLU A 204 -15.74 7.57 -2.38
N VAL A 205 -15.05 6.62 -1.76
CA VAL A 205 -15.65 5.67 -0.83
C VAL A 205 -14.88 5.74 0.48
N ASP A 206 -15.60 5.66 1.58
CA ASP A 206 -14.99 5.63 2.90
C ASP A 206 -14.35 4.26 3.20
N SER A 207 -13.63 4.18 4.29
CA SER A 207 -12.93 2.96 4.69
C SER A 207 -13.86 1.80 5.02
N VAL A 208 -15.09 2.07 5.47
CA VAL A 208 -16.09 1.05 5.76
C VAL A 208 -16.59 0.44 4.47
N THR A 209 -16.99 1.27 3.50
CA THR A 209 -17.41 0.82 2.16
C THR A 209 -16.30 0.04 1.45
N CYS A 210 -15.02 0.46 1.60
CA CYS A 210 -13.90 -0.30 1.09
C CYS A 210 -13.80 -1.69 1.72
N ALA A 211 -13.94 -1.78 3.04
CA ALA A 211 -13.87 -3.05 3.75
C ALA A 211 -15.08 -3.97 3.42
N GLU A 212 -16.28 -3.40 3.23
CA GLU A 212 -17.46 -4.11 2.76
C GLU A 212 -17.28 -4.69 1.35
N ALA A 213 -16.71 -3.89 0.44
CA ALA A 213 -16.41 -4.34 -0.91
C ALA A 213 -15.37 -5.48 -0.90
N ILE A 214 -14.36 -5.40 -0.04
CA ILE A 214 -13.37 -6.45 0.15
C ILE A 214 -14.04 -7.71 0.72
N ALA A 215 -14.94 -7.59 1.70
CA ALA A 215 -15.65 -8.72 2.29
C ALA A 215 -16.58 -9.44 1.30
N ASP A 216 -17.09 -8.74 0.29
CA ASP A 216 -17.92 -9.29 -0.78
C ASP A 216 -17.13 -9.62 -2.06
N ALA A 217 -15.80 -9.72 -1.95
CA ALA A 217 -14.91 -10.08 -3.04
C ALA A 217 -14.23 -11.42 -2.81
N ARG A 218 -13.94 -12.15 -3.88
CA ARG A 218 -13.13 -13.38 -3.84
C ARG A 218 -11.65 -13.07 -3.72
N ILE A 219 -11.19 -12.07 -4.46
CA ILE A 219 -9.80 -11.61 -4.49
C ILE A 219 -9.77 -10.10 -4.24
N SER A 220 -8.96 -9.67 -3.28
CA SER A 220 -8.59 -8.27 -3.08
C SER A 220 -7.21 -8.04 -3.68
N LEU A 221 -7.15 -7.29 -4.76
CA LEU A 221 -5.91 -6.89 -5.41
C LEU A 221 -5.30 -5.70 -4.67
N ASN A 222 -4.04 -5.80 -4.30
CA ASN A 222 -3.27 -4.72 -3.71
C ASN A 222 -2.07 -4.36 -4.59
N VAL A 223 -1.72 -3.08 -4.62
CA VAL A 223 -0.56 -2.51 -5.31
C VAL A 223 0.13 -1.55 -4.35
N MET A 224 1.35 -1.88 -3.92
CA MET A 224 2.08 -1.15 -2.89
C MET A 224 3.57 -0.94 -3.23
N PRO A 225 3.92 -0.37 -4.40
CA PRO A 225 5.29 -0.28 -4.90
C PRO A 225 6.24 0.50 -3.99
N TRP A 226 5.71 1.26 -3.03
CA TRP A 226 6.48 2.07 -2.08
C TRP A 226 6.91 1.31 -0.81
N PHE A 227 6.34 0.14 -0.52
CA PHE A 227 6.77 -0.72 0.58
C PHE A 227 7.84 -1.71 0.10
N LYS A 228 9.00 -1.75 0.80
CA LYS A 228 10.08 -2.70 0.51
C LYS A 228 10.29 -3.70 1.64
N ASP A 229 10.10 -3.24 2.88
CA ASP A 229 10.24 -4.06 4.09
C ASP A 229 9.15 -3.71 5.12
N GLY A 230 7.96 -3.49 4.62
CA GLY A 230 6.74 -3.21 5.34
C GLY A 230 5.54 -3.73 4.55
N THR A 231 4.34 -3.23 4.85
CA THR A 231 3.14 -3.58 4.11
C THR A 231 2.04 -2.55 4.26
N HIS A 232 1.10 -2.54 3.30
CA HIS A 232 -0.12 -1.74 3.37
C HIS A 232 -1.19 -2.46 4.20
N ASP A 233 -2.02 -1.70 4.94
CA ASP A 233 -3.15 -2.19 5.74
C ASP A 233 -4.17 -3.00 4.94
N ARG A 234 -4.31 -2.75 3.63
CA ARG A 234 -5.22 -3.49 2.73
C ARG A 234 -4.91 -4.98 2.65
N VAL A 235 -3.65 -5.38 2.79
CA VAL A 235 -3.26 -6.80 2.82
C VAL A 235 -3.95 -7.48 4.00
N PHE A 236 -3.79 -6.94 5.19
CA PHE A 236 -4.42 -7.49 6.40
C PHE A 236 -5.92 -7.27 6.45
N THR A 237 -6.42 -6.15 5.90
CA THR A 237 -7.86 -5.92 5.78
C THR A 237 -8.51 -7.00 4.92
N ALA A 238 -7.90 -7.40 3.80
CA ALA A 238 -8.40 -8.49 2.97
C ALA A 238 -8.41 -9.82 3.73
N MET A 239 -7.31 -10.15 4.40
CA MET A 239 -7.19 -11.37 5.20
C MET A 239 -8.26 -11.41 6.31
N LEU A 240 -8.47 -10.31 7.04
CA LEU A 240 -9.46 -10.20 8.11
C LEU A 240 -10.93 -10.22 7.62
N GLN A 241 -11.18 -10.09 6.32
CA GLN A 241 -12.49 -10.29 5.69
C GLN A 241 -12.62 -11.69 5.04
N HIS A 242 -11.74 -12.64 5.32
CA HIS A 242 -11.71 -13.97 4.67
C HIS A 242 -11.61 -13.84 3.14
N THR A 243 -10.92 -12.80 2.64
CA THR A 243 -10.73 -12.53 1.22
C THR A 243 -9.28 -12.84 0.84
N LEU A 244 -9.08 -13.52 -0.28
CA LEU A 244 -7.74 -13.79 -0.77
C LEU A 244 -7.03 -12.47 -1.06
N SER A 245 -5.92 -12.21 -0.36
CA SER A 245 -5.06 -11.07 -0.64
C SER A 245 -4.09 -11.42 -1.76
N LEU A 246 -4.21 -10.73 -2.91
CA LEU A 246 -3.31 -10.79 -4.05
C LEU A 246 -2.51 -9.49 -4.08
N THR A 247 -1.22 -9.56 -3.80
CA THR A 247 -0.39 -8.37 -3.56
C THR A 247 0.98 -8.49 -4.22
N ASP A 248 1.58 -7.35 -4.61
CA ASP A 248 3.03 -7.30 -4.81
C ASP A 248 3.74 -7.56 -3.48
N ASP A 249 4.97 -8.05 -3.57
CA ASP A 249 5.68 -8.52 -2.40
C ASP A 249 6.52 -7.45 -1.70
N SER A 250 6.89 -7.76 -0.46
CA SER A 250 7.92 -7.05 0.29
C SER A 250 8.69 -8.07 1.15
N ARG A 251 9.90 -7.69 1.62
CA ARG A 251 10.66 -8.56 2.53
C ARG A 251 9.86 -8.92 3.77
N TYR A 252 9.19 -7.93 4.38
CA TYR A 252 8.34 -8.17 5.55
C TYR A 252 7.26 -9.21 5.29
N LEU A 253 6.55 -9.12 4.16
CA LEU A 253 5.51 -10.09 3.82
C LEU A 253 6.08 -11.48 3.54
N ARG A 254 7.23 -11.57 2.86
CA ARG A 254 7.92 -12.83 2.59
C ARG A 254 8.45 -13.52 3.84
N GLU A 255 8.83 -12.77 4.86
CA GLU A 255 9.27 -13.30 6.15
C GLU A 255 8.12 -13.86 6.98
N ASN A 256 6.92 -13.29 6.85
CA ASN A 256 5.77 -13.62 7.70
C ASN A 256 4.76 -14.55 7.03
N PHE A 257 4.76 -14.65 5.70
CA PHE A 257 3.76 -15.39 4.93
C PHE A 257 4.38 -16.21 3.82
N THR A 258 3.77 -17.37 3.56
CA THR A 258 4.16 -18.27 2.47
C THR A 258 3.24 -18.05 1.26
N ASP A 259 3.82 -17.84 0.08
CA ASP A 259 3.07 -17.70 -1.17
C ASP A 259 2.11 -18.87 -1.41
N LYS A 260 0.88 -18.55 -1.82
CA LYS A 260 -0.20 -19.51 -2.11
C LYS A 260 -0.64 -20.35 -0.90
N LYS A 261 -0.27 -19.92 0.31
CA LYS A 261 -0.68 -20.57 1.55
C LYS A 261 -1.57 -19.66 2.42
N GLU A 262 -1.13 -18.42 2.72
CA GLU A 262 -1.89 -17.42 3.47
C GLU A 262 -2.31 -16.22 2.61
N LEU A 263 -1.59 -15.96 1.52
CA LEU A 263 -1.86 -14.94 0.51
C LEU A 263 -1.22 -15.35 -0.83
N VAL A 264 -1.35 -14.52 -1.86
CA VAL A 264 -0.69 -14.76 -3.15
C VAL A 264 0.12 -13.55 -3.56
N PHE A 265 1.38 -13.79 -3.91
CA PHE A 265 2.27 -12.76 -4.43
C PHE A 265 2.27 -12.71 -5.96
N TYR A 266 2.41 -11.48 -6.48
CA TYR A 266 2.80 -11.23 -7.86
C TYR A 266 4.01 -10.28 -7.90
N SER A 267 4.69 -10.20 -9.05
CA SER A 267 5.84 -9.32 -9.25
C SER A 267 5.46 -8.08 -10.04
N LEU A 268 5.86 -6.90 -9.57
CA LEU A 268 5.75 -5.65 -10.35
C LEU A 268 6.70 -5.63 -11.54
N GLU A 269 7.85 -6.30 -11.45
CA GLU A 269 8.81 -6.45 -12.55
C GLU A 269 8.28 -7.36 -13.66
N LYS A 270 7.47 -8.37 -13.28
CA LYS A 270 6.89 -9.38 -14.19
C LYS A 270 5.37 -9.27 -14.20
N ARG A 271 4.86 -8.05 -14.27
CA ARG A 271 3.41 -7.79 -14.21
C ARG A 271 2.62 -8.44 -15.34
N GLU A 272 3.28 -8.76 -16.45
CA GLU A 272 2.72 -9.49 -17.57
C GLU A 272 2.33 -10.94 -17.24
N GLU A 273 2.88 -11.52 -16.16
CA GLU A 273 2.48 -12.85 -15.67
C GLU A 273 1.20 -12.80 -14.82
N LEU A 274 0.78 -11.62 -14.34
CA LEU A 274 -0.36 -11.45 -13.44
C LEU A 274 -1.70 -11.92 -14.05
N PRO A 275 -2.04 -11.64 -15.32
CA PRO A 275 -3.31 -12.10 -15.88
C PRO A 275 -3.46 -13.63 -15.88
N GLU A 276 -2.40 -14.35 -16.18
CA GLU A 276 -2.40 -15.81 -16.16
C GLU A 276 -2.51 -16.37 -14.74
N LEU A 277 -1.84 -15.72 -13.77
CA LEU A 277 -1.98 -16.05 -12.35
C LEU A 277 -3.41 -15.89 -11.89
N VAL A 278 -4.04 -14.75 -12.22
CA VAL A 278 -5.43 -14.44 -11.84
C VAL A 278 -6.42 -15.43 -12.45
N LYS A 279 -6.28 -15.77 -13.74
CA LYS A 279 -7.13 -16.79 -14.39
C LYS A 279 -7.08 -18.12 -13.65
N LYS A 280 -5.86 -18.60 -13.32
CA LYS A 280 -5.67 -19.84 -12.56
C LYS A 280 -6.29 -19.80 -11.15
N LEU A 281 -6.30 -18.64 -10.51
CA LEU A 281 -6.96 -18.45 -9.22
C LEU A 281 -8.49 -18.53 -9.36
N LEU A 282 -9.06 -17.84 -10.35
CA LEU A 282 -10.50 -17.83 -10.58
C LEU A 282 -11.05 -19.19 -11.01
N GLU A 283 -10.25 -20.02 -11.68
CA GLU A 283 -10.59 -21.40 -12.05
C GLU A 283 -10.64 -22.37 -10.84
N LYS A 284 -10.04 -21.98 -9.70
CA LYS A 284 -9.91 -22.84 -8.51
C LYS A 284 -10.44 -22.14 -7.25
N PRO A 285 -11.73 -21.84 -7.19
CA PRO A 285 -12.32 -21.07 -6.08
C PRO A 285 -12.16 -21.74 -4.71
N GLU A 286 -12.18 -23.08 -4.65
CA GLU A 286 -11.94 -23.79 -3.38
C GLU A 286 -10.52 -23.55 -2.87
N LYS A 287 -9.52 -23.53 -3.75
CA LYS A 287 -8.14 -23.24 -3.37
C LYS A 287 -7.97 -21.81 -2.89
N CYS A 288 -8.64 -20.87 -3.57
CA CYS A 288 -8.64 -19.46 -3.13
C CYS A 288 -9.27 -19.31 -1.75
N MET A 289 -10.37 -20.02 -1.48
CA MET A 289 -11.01 -20.03 -0.17
C MET A 289 -10.08 -20.61 0.93
N GLU A 290 -9.40 -21.72 0.67
CA GLU A 290 -8.41 -22.28 1.61
C GLU A 290 -7.28 -21.28 1.95
N ILE A 291 -6.77 -20.56 0.95
CA ILE A 291 -5.74 -19.53 1.15
C ILE A 291 -6.30 -18.38 1.98
N ALA A 292 -7.52 -17.91 1.67
CA ALA A 292 -8.17 -16.83 2.38
C ALA A 292 -8.43 -17.16 3.86
N GLU A 293 -8.86 -18.40 4.16
CA GLU A 293 -9.10 -18.85 5.55
C GLU A 293 -7.78 -18.92 6.34
N ARG A 294 -6.71 -19.47 5.77
CA ARG A 294 -5.39 -19.47 6.43
C ARG A 294 -4.85 -18.04 6.63
N GLY A 295 -5.09 -17.18 5.65
CA GLY A 295 -4.77 -15.76 5.77
C GLY A 295 -5.51 -15.11 6.95
N TYR A 296 -6.82 -15.39 7.09
CA TYR A 296 -7.60 -14.92 8.22
C TYR A 296 -7.05 -15.42 9.56
N GLU A 297 -6.80 -16.73 9.69
CA GLU A 297 -6.25 -17.34 10.91
C GLU A 297 -4.94 -16.65 11.34
N SER A 298 -4.05 -16.37 10.39
CA SER A 298 -2.80 -15.67 10.64
C SER A 298 -3.04 -14.20 11.03
N ALA A 299 -3.88 -13.48 10.27
CA ALA A 299 -4.08 -12.05 10.48
C ALA A 299 -4.79 -11.73 11.80
N VAL A 300 -5.74 -12.56 12.22
CA VAL A 300 -6.48 -12.33 13.48
C VAL A 300 -5.58 -12.49 14.71
N GLN A 301 -4.54 -13.30 14.62
CA GLN A 301 -3.61 -13.54 15.72
C GLN A 301 -2.62 -12.40 15.90
N GLU A 302 -2.12 -11.80 14.80
CA GLU A 302 -0.96 -10.91 14.85
C GLU A 302 -1.13 -9.55 14.16
N HIS A 303 -2.17 -9.37 13.32
CA HIS A 303 -2.25 -8.21 12.43
C HIS A 303 -3.51 -7.35 12.59
N THR A 304 -4.02 -7.25 13.84
CA THR A 304 -5.12 -6.34 14.19
C THR A 304 -4.58 -5.08 14.89
N TRP A 305 -5.36 -4.01 14.88
CA TRP A 305 -5.02 -2.78 15.61
C TRP A 305 -4.89 -2.98 17.14
N LYS A 306 -5.49 -4.04 17.69
CA LYS A 306 -5.30 -4.39 19.11
C LYS A 306 -3.85 -4.73 19.40
N GLN A 307 -3.23 -5.63 18.61
CA GLN A 307 -1.82 -6.00 18.81
C GLN A 307 -0.88 -4.78 18.59
N ARG A 308 -1.23 -3.86 17.67
CA ARG A 308 -0.44 -2.62 17.48
C ARG A 308 -0.53 -1.70 18.67
N ALA A 309 -1.73 -1.54 19.28
CA ALA A 309 -1.90 -0.76 20.50
C ALA A 309 -1.12 -1.37 21.68
N GLU A 310 -1.17 -2.69 21.84
CA GLU A 310 -0.40 -3.41 22.85
C GLU A 310 1.11 -3.23 22.67
N ALA A 311 1.62 -3.32 21.43
CA ALA A 311 3.03 -3.10 21.11
C ALA A 311 3.48 -1.66 21.46
N ILE A 312 2.67 -0.66 21.11
CA ILE A 312 2.95 0.76 21.46
C ILE A 312 2.99 0.94 22.96
N LEU A 313 2.03 0.37 23.72
CA LEU A 313 1.99 0.49 25.19
C LEU A 313 3.21 -0.16 25.83
N MET A 314 3.61 -1.35 25.36
CA MET A 314 4.81 -2.02 25.86
C MET A 314 6.10 -1.22 25.62
N ASP A 315 6.16 -0.49 24.49
CA ASP A 315 7.31 0.35 24.18
C ASP A 315 7.34 1.65 25.00
N LEU A 316 6.17 2.23 25.31
CA LEU A 316 6.07 3.44 26.11
C LEU A 316 6.38 3.21 27.62
N VAL A 317 6.29 1.98 28.10
CA VAL A 317 6.57 1.60 29.51
C VAL A 317 8.06 1.28 29.73
N LYS A 318 8.83 1.06 28.69
CA LYS A 318 10.29 0.89 28.73
C LYS A 318 11.01 2.22 28.86
#